data_fc735027fc4d75cfa9d60d037784e6e5
#
_entry.id   fc735027fc4d75cfa9d60d037784e6e5
#
_cell.length_a   1.000
_cell.length_b   1.000
_cell.length_c   1.000
_cell.angle_alpha   90.00
_cell.angle_beta   90.00
_cell.angle_gamma   90.00
#
_symmetry.space_group_name_H-M   'P 1'
#
loop_
_entity.id
_entity.type
_entity.pdbx_description
1 polymer ?
#
loop_
_entity_poly.entity_id
_entity_poly.type
_entity_poly.pdbx_seq_one_letter_code
_entity_poly.pdbx_strand_id
1 'polypeptide(L)'
;MSEENAAQAEQVIATSVAEDEFARFIESMDLDAEEAHMTTEERDAFRGLKRTVLRAMCTGRLVIDDKGQPVYTPQIGNTKPITFHEPDGASIMSMDKKKAGENVAKTYAAMGAMTKTDASRFAEMKGRDLKVCQALYLLFLA
;
A
#
# COMPACT_ATOMS: atom_id res chain seq x y z
N MET A 1 -7.49 -28.14 -9.49
CA MET A 1 -8.11 -26.83 -9.72
C MET A 1 -7.11 -25.93 -10.42
N SER A 2 -7.52 -25.24 -11.44
CA SER A 2 -6.62 -24.34 -12.16
C SER A 2 -6.30 -23.10 -11.32
N GLU A 3 -5.18 -22.44 -11.60
CA GLU A 3 -4.80 -21.19 -10.95
C GLU A 3 -5.89 -20.12 -11.14
N GLU A 4 -6.50 -20.09 -12.31
CA GLU A 4 -7.58 -19.16 -12.63
C GLU A 4 -8.78 -19.33 -11.70
N ASN A 5 -9.19 -20.58 -11.46
CA ASN A 5 -10.29 -20.87 -10.54
C ASN A 5 -9.93 -20.52 -9.09
N ALA A 6 -8.68 -20.76 -8.69
CA ALA A 6 -8.22 -20.39 -7.35
C ALA A 6 -8.24 -18.86 -7.17
N ALA A 7 -7.78 -18.10 -8.17
CA ALA A 7 -7.80 -16.63 -8.13
C ALA A 7 -9.23 -16.10 -8.07
N GLN A 8 -10.16 -16.67 -8.82
CA GLN A 8 -11.57 -16.29 -8.78
C GLN A 8 -12.21 -16.61 -7.42
N ALA A 9 -11.85 -17.75 -6.82
CA ALA A 9 -12.39 -18.15 -5.51
C ALA A 9 -11.90 -17.21 -4.38
N GLU A 10 -10.74 -16.55 -4.55
CA GLU A 10 -10.22 -15.59 -3.59
C GLU A 10 -10.86 -14.21 -3.72
N GLN A 11 -11.47 -13.90 -4.85
CA GLN A 11 -12.08 -12.59 -5.07
C GLN A 11 -13.43 -12.49 -4.35
N VAL A 12 -13.49 -11.68 -3.30
CA VAL A 12 -14.69 -11.45 -2.48
C VAL A 12 -15.35 -10.10 -2.75
N ILE A 13 -14.66 -9.17 -3.43
CA ILE A 13 -15.16 -7.84 -3.76
C ILE A 13 -15.04 -7.62 -5.26
N ALA A 14 -16.10 -7.11 -5.88
CA ALA A 14 -16.10 -6.81 -7.30
C ALA A 14 -15.08 -5.72 -7.65
N THR A 15 -14.48 -5.84 -8.83
CA THR A 15 -13.47 -4.88 -9.31
C THR A 15 -14.01 -3.45 -9.34
N SER A 16 -15.28 -3.26 -9.72
CA SER A 16 -15.90 -1.92 -9.76
C SER A 16 -15.96 -1.28 -8.36
N VAL A 17 -16.23 -2.09 -7.33
CA VAL A 17 -16.25 -1.60 -5.94
C VAL A 17 -14.82 -1.25 -5.50
N ALA A 18 -13.84 -2.06 -5.84
CA ALA A 18 -12.44 -1.79 -5.54
C ALA A 18 -11.97 -0.50 -6.22
N GLU A 19 -12.37 -0.27 -7.47
CA GLU A 19 -12.04 0.98 -8.19
C GLU A 19 -12.63 2.19 -7.48
N ASP A 20 -13.88 2.12 -7.01
CA ASP A 20 -14.52 3.21 -6.28
C ASP A 20 -13.81 3.47 -4.95
N GLU A 21 -13.43 2.43 -4.23
CA GLU A 21 -12.69 2.55 -2.97
C GLU A 21 -11.29 3.13 -3.19
N PHE A 22 -10.62 2.74 -4.28
CA PHE A 22 -9.33 3.33 -4.64
C PHE A 22 -9.46 4.82 -4.93
N ALA A 23 -10.49 5.22 -5.68
CA ALA A 23 -10.75 6.63 -5.97
C ALA A 23 -11.02 7.41 -4.69
N ARG A 24 -11.77 6.83 -3.75
CA ARG A 24 -12.04 7.44 -2.44
C ARG A 24 -10.76 7.64 -1.62
N PHE A 25 -9.87 6.66 -1.64
CA PHE A 25 -8.56 6.78 -0.99
C PHE A 25 -7.73 7.92 -1.59
N ILE A 26 -7.60 7.95 -2.91
CA ILE A 26 -6.85 8.99 -3.63
C ILE A 26 -7.40 10.38 -3.30
N GLU A 27 -8.72 10.55 -3.33
CA GLU A 27 -9.36 11.83 -3.02
C GLU A 27 -9.18 12.23 -1.56
N SER A 28 -9.40 11.28 -0.63
CA SER A 28 -9.30 11.54 0.81
C SER A 28 -7.90 11.96 1.23
N MET A 29 -6.87 11.43 0.59
CA MET A 29 -5.47 11.71 0.91
C MET A 29 -4.86 12.78 0.00
N ASP A 30 -5.65 13.35 -0.91
CA ASP A 30 -5.22 14.37 -1.87
C ASP A 30 -3.96 13.93 -2.64
N LEU A 31 -3.98 12.70 -3.14
CA LEU A 31 -2.85 12.15 -3.89
C LEU A 31 -2.98 12.47 -5.38
N ASP A 32 -1.83 12.63 -6.04
CA ASP A 32 -1.80 12.90 -7.47
C ASP A 32 -1.98 11.60 -8.25
N ALA A 33 -3.12 11.46 -8.91
CA ALA A 33 -3.44 10.31 -9.76
C ALA A 33 -3.80 10.73 -11.19
N GLU A 34 -3.48 11.99 -11.57
CA GLU A 34 -3.75 12.54 -12.90
C GLU A 34 -2.76 11.99 -13.92
N GLU A 35 -3.13 10.91 -14.61
CA GLU A 35 -2.25 10.27 -15.61
C GLU A 35 -1.89 11.20 -16.74
N ALA A 36 -2.73 12.20 -17.07
CA ALA A 36 -2.47 13.16 -18.12
C ALA A 36 -1.21 14.01 -17.86
N HIS A 37 -0.84 14.19 -16.59
CA HIS A 37 0.33 14.96 -16.20
C HIS A 37 1.58 14.09 -15.97
N MET A 38 1.46 12.78 -16.14
CA MET A 38 2.55 11.84 -15.93
C MET A 38 3.32 11.57 -17.22
N THR A 39 4.63 11.35 -17.07
CA THR A 39 5.44 10.76 -18.16
C THR A 39 4.96 9.33 -18.38
N THR A 40 5.39 8.72 -19.51
CA THR A 40 5.07 7.31 -19.78
C THR A 40 5.58 6.40 -18.67
N GLU A 41 6.80 6.65 -18.19
CA GLU A 41 7.41 5.85 -17.10
C GLU A 41 6.63 6.00 -15.78
N GLU A 42 6.27 7.22 -15.41
CA GLU A 42 5.47 7.50 -14.22
C GLU A 42 4.10 6.84 -14.29
N ARG A 43 3.47 6.88 -15.47
CA ARG A 43 2.16 6.28 -15.69
C ARG A 43 2.21 4.77 -15.55
N ASP A 44 3.23 4.12 -16.11
CA ASP A 44 3.40 2.67 -16.01
C ASP A 44 3.65 2.25 -14.56
N ALA A 45 4.47 3.00 -13.84
CA ALA A 45 4.74 2.75 -12.42
C ALA A 45 3.46 2.91 -11.59
N PHE A 46 2.71 3.99 -11.80
CA PHE A 46 1.45 4.25 -11.09
C PHE A 46 0.44 3.13 -11.35
N ARG A 47 0.28 2.71 -12.59
CA ARG A 47 -0.65 1.63 -12.94
C ARG A 47 -0.28 0.31 -12.31
N GLY A 48 1.02 0.04 -12.16
CA GLY A 48 1.51 -1.14 -11.45
C GLY A 48 1.17 -1.11 -9.97
N LEU A 49 1.36 0.02 -9.31
CA LEU A 49 0.99 0.21 -7.91
C LEU A 49 -0.52 0.07 -7.72
N LYS A 50 -1.30 0.72 -8.57
CA LYS A 50 -2.76 0.64 -8.54
C LYS A 50 -3.24 -0.80 -8.68
N ARG A 51 -2.67 -1.56 -9.61
CA ARG A 51 -3.02 -2.98 -9.83
C ARG A 51 -2.78 -3.81 -8.58
N THR A 52 -1.65 -3.63 -7.92
CA THR A 52 -1.32 -4.34 -6.68
C THR A 52 -2.33 -4.02 -5.58
N VAL A 53 -2.68 -2.75 -5.43
CA VAL A 53 -3.64 -2.29 -4.42
C VAL A 53 -5.05 -2.82 -4.73
N LEU A 54 -5.50 -2.72 -5.97
CA LEU A 54 -6.83 -3.22 -6.37
C LEU A 54 -6.97 -4.73 -6.13
N ARG A 55 -5.93 -5.51 -6.42
CA ARG A 55 -5.96 -6.95 -6.16
C ARG A 55 -6.11 -7.25 -4.66
N ALA A 56 -5.41 -6.52 -3.82
CA ALA A 56 -5.53 -6.68 -2.37
C ALA A 56 -6.94 -6.29 -1.89
N MET A 57 -7.54 -5.25 -2.48
CA MET A 57 -8.92 -4.87 -2.18
C MET A 57 -9.91 -5.96 -2.60
N CYS A 58 -9.73 -6.53 -3.79
CA CYS A 58 -10.62 -7.58 -4.29
C CYS A 58 -10.60 -8.84 -3.42
N THR A 59 -9.48 -9.15 -2.78
CA THR A 59 -9.40 -10.29 -1.85
C THR A 59 -9.94 -9.97 -0.46
N GLY A 60 -10.33 -8.72 -0.21
CA GLY A 60 -10.83 -8.27 1.09
C GLY A 60 -9.76 -8.00 2.12
N ARG A 61 -8.48 -8.16 1.79
CA ARG A 61 -7.38 -7.93 2.73
C ARG A 61 -7.04 -6.47 2.92
N LEU A 62 -7.32 -5.65 1.92
CA LEU A 62 -7.12 -4.21 1.99
C LEU A 62 -8.47 -3.52 1.93
N VAL A 63 -8.78 -2.74 2.95
CA VAL A 63 -10.02 -1.95 2.99
C VAL A 63 -9.66 -0.48 3.25
N ILE A 64 -10.51 0.42 2.78
CA ILE A 64 -10.38 1.84 3.07
C ILE A 64 -11.38 2.16 4.17
N ASP A 65 -10.90 2.67 5.30
CA ASP A 65 -11.75 2.95 6.44
C ASP A 65 -12.61 4.21 6.22
N ASP A 66 -13.40 4.59 7.21
CA ASP A 66 -14.30 5.75 7.13
C ASP A 66 -13.57 7.10 7.05
N LYS A 67 -12.28 7.10 7.39
CA LYS A 67 -11.40 8.28 7.27
C LYS A 67 -10.63 8.32 5.96
N GLY A 68 -10.85 7.35 5.08
CA GLY A 68 -10.13 7.23 3.81
C GLY A 68 -8.75 6.62 3.94
N GLN A 69 -8.42 6.00 5.07
CA GLN A 69 -7.11 5.39 5.31
C GLN A 69 -7.09 3.92 4.90
N PRO A 70 -6.02 3.46 4.22
CA PRO A 70 -5.89 2.04 3.90
C PRO A 70 -5.59 1.22 5.16
N VAL A 71 -6.31 0.11 5.32
CA VAL A 71 -6.08 -0.87 6.39
C VAL A 71 -5.80 -2.21 5.74
N TYR A 72 -4.60 -2.72 5.92
CA TYR A 72 -4.16 -3.97 5.32
C TYR A 72 -4.01 -5.06 6.36
N THR A 73 -4.59 -6.24 6.09
CA THR A 73 -4.42 -7.43 6.93
C THR A 73 -3.48 -8.41 6.25
N PRO A 74 -2.25 -8.60 6.78
CA PRO A 74 -1.30 -9.53 6.18
C PRO A 74 -1.84 -10.96 6.13
N GLN A 75 -1.41 -11.71 5.11
CA GLN A 75 -1.86 -13.08 4.88
C GLN A 75 -1.07 -14.10 5.72
N ILE A 76 0.20 -13.81 6.00
CA ILE A 76 1.14 -14.76 6.59
C ILE A 76 1.86 -14.12 7.78
N GLY A 77 2.12 -14.92 8.80
CA GLY A 77 2.84 -14.48 10.00
C GLY A 77 1.94 -13.66 10.91
N ASN A 78 2.39 -12.46 11.29
CA ASN A 78 1.59 -11.56 12.09
C ASN A 78 0.47 -10.96 11.23
N THR A 79 -0.75 -11.43 11.45
CA THR A 79 -1.94 -11.04 10.68
C THR A 79 -2.72 -9.89 11.31
N LYS A 80 -2.13 -9.17 12.26
CA LYS A 80 -2.77 -8.01 12.87
C LYS A 80 -2.90 -6.90 11.83
N PRO A 81 -4.09 -6.28 11.67
CA PRO A 81 -4.30 -5.22 10.69
C PRO A 81 -3.37 -4.04 10.89
N ILE A 82 -2.94 -3.45 9.78
CA ILE A 82 -2.04 -2.29 9.73
C ILE A 82 -2.78 -1.14 9.06
N THR A 83 -2.90 0.00 9.76
CA THR A 83 -3.50 1.21 9.19
C THR A 83 -2.39 2.13 8.66
N PHE A 84 -2.50 2.53 7.40
CA PHE A 84 -1.59 3.48 6.77
C PHE A 84 -2.13 4.88 6.95
N HIS A 85 -1.48 5.67 7.80
CA HIS A 85 -1.83 7.07 8.04
C HIS A 85 -1.12 7.96 7.04
N GLU A 86 -1.69 9.13 6.77
CA GLU A 86 -1.03 10.12 5.93
C GLU A 86 0.34 10.46 6.54
N PRO A 87 1.44 10.45 5.73
CA PRO A 87 2.77 10.79 6.25
C PRO A 87 2.81 12.20 6.80
N ASP A 88 3.50 12.38 7.91
CA ASP A 88 3.71 13.68 8.55
C ASP A 88 5.21 13.95 8.72
N GLY A 89 5.54 15.04 9.40
CA GLY A 89 6.94 15.40 9.66
C GLY A 89 7.71 14.35 10.42
N ALA A 90 7.06 13.62 11.33
CA ALA A 90 7.71 12.55 12.10
C ALA A 90 8.09 11.37 11.21
N SER A 91 7.26 11.03 10.21
CA SER A 91 7.58 9.99 9.23
C SER A 91 8.81 10.35 8.41
N ILE A 92 8.90 11.60 7.97
CA ILE A 92 10.05 12.12 7.22
C ILE A 92 11.31 12.10 8.07
N MET A 93 11.21 12.54 9.32
CA MET A 93 12.34 12.52 10.27
C MET A 93 12.87 11.10 10.51
N SER A 94 11.98 10.12 10.54
CA SER A 94 12.37 8.71 10.70
C SER A 94 13.23 8.22 9.55
N MET A 95 13.00 8.71 8.33
CA MET A 95 13.86 8.43 7.18
C MET A 95 15.24 9.08 7.35
N ASP A 96 15.27 10.35 7.77
CA ASP A 96 16.50 11.12 7.88
C ASP A 96 17.47 10.58 8.95
N LYS A 97 16.96 9.83 9.93
CA LYS A 97 17.79 9.19 10.95
C LYS A 97 18.66 8.06 10.40
N LYS A 98 18.38 7.57 9.18
CA LYS A 98 19.13 6.49 8.57
C LYS A 98 20.29 7.04 7.73
N LYS A 99 21.37 6.26 7.66
CA LYS A 99 22.57 6.65 6.90
C LYS A 99 22.28 6.61 5.39
N ALA A 100 23.00 7.45 4.65
CA ALA A 100 22.98 7.39 3.19
C ALA A 100 23.39 5.99 2.72
N GLY A 101 22.64 5.42 1.78
CA GLY A 101 22.86 4.07 1.29
C GLY A 101 22.03 2.99 1.98
N GLU A 102 21.37 3.29 3.10
CA GLU A 102 20.47 2.37 3.79
C GLU A 102 19.03 2.51 3.26
N ASN A 103 18.85 2.40 1.94
CA ASN A 103 17.57 2.68 1.29
C ASN A 103 16.42 1.79 1.78
N VAL A 104 16.67 0.49 1.96
CA VAL A 104 15.66 -0.44 2.46
C VAL A 104 15.30 -0.10 3.90
N ALA A 105 16.30 0.16 4.75
CA ALA A 105 16.08 0.54 6.14
C ALA A 105 15.31 1.85 6.25
N LYS A 106 15.59 2.82 5.37
CA LYS A 106 14.85 4.09 5.31
C LYS A 106 13.38 3.86 4.97
N THR A 107 13.11 3.00 3.98
CA THR A 107 11.75 2.66 3.58
C THR A 107 11.00 2.02 4.72
N TYR A 108 11.58 1.03 5.39
CA TYR A 108 10.93 0.35 6.52
C TYR A 108 10.71 1.29 7.70
N ALA A 109 11.65 2.20 7.97
CA ALA A 109 11.50 3.20 9.03
C ALA A 109 10.32 4.15 8.73
N ALA A 110 10.21 4.61 7.48
CA ALA A 110 9.12 5.48 7.05
C ALA A 110 7.77 4.76 7.12
N MET A 111 7.73 3.51 6.67
CA MET A 111 6.51 2.69 6.73
C MET A 111 6.11 2.42 8.19
N GLY A 112 7.08 2.15 9.07
CA GLY A 112 6.82 1.97 10.49
C GLY A 112 6.24 3.22 11.12
N ALA A 113 6.81 4.39 10.82
CA ALA A 113 6.32 5.65 11.34
C ALA A 113 4.90 5.96 10.86
N MET A 114 4.61 5.77 9.56
CA MET A 114 3.29 6.09 9.02
C MET A 114 2.22 5.08 9.45
N THR A 115 2.60 3.87 9.85
CA THR A 115 1.67 2.84 10.34
C THR A 115 1.65 2.76 11.87
N LYS A 116 2.50 3.53 12.54
CA LYS A 116 2.66 3.51 14.01
C LYS A 116 3.03 2.13 14.52
N THR A 117 3.88 1.43 13.76
CA THR A 117 4.41 0.11 14.11
C THR A 117 5.93 0.15 14.07
N ASP A 118 6.56 -0.93 14.52
CA ASP A 118 8.02 -1.06 14.44
C ASP A 118 8.43 -1.40 12.98
N ALA A 119 9.54 -0.83 12.54
CA ALA A 119 10.10 -1.11 11.22
C ALA A 119 10.39 -2.59 11.01
N SER A 120 10.72 -3.33 12.06
CA SER A 120 10.98 -4.77 12.02
C SER A 120 9.78 -5.56 11.50
N ARG A 121 8.58 -5.04 11.68
CA ARG A 121 7.37 -5.70 11.18
C ARG A 121 7.43 -5.90 9.66
N PHE A 122 7.95 -4.91 8.94
CA PHE A 122 8.09 -4.98 7.48
C PHE A 122 9.27 -5.86 7.08
N ALA A 123 10.35 -5.84 7.84
CA ALA A 123 11.50 -6.71 7.60
C ALA A 123 11.16 -8.20 7.74
N GLU A 124 10.21 -8.53 8.62
CA GLU A 124 9.77 -9.92 8.87
C GLU A 124 8.64 -10.36 7.94
N MET A 125 8.05 -9.43 7.21
CA MET A 125 6.89 -9.68 6.38
C MET A 125 7.26 -10.49 5.14
N LYS A 126 6.38 -11.40 4.72
CA LYS A 126 6.58 -12.16 3.48
C LYS A 126 6.37 -11.26 2.27
N GLY A 127 7.03 -11.62 1.16
CA GLY A 127 7.05 -10.79 -0.05
C GLY A 127 5.68 -10.40 -0.57
N ARG A 128 4.69 -11.29 -0.50
CA ARG A 128 3.33 -10.99 -0.97
C ARG A 128 2.65 -9.89 -0.17
N ASP A 129 2.87 -9.88 1.16
CA ASP A 129 2.32 -8.84 2.03
C ASP A 129 3.13 -7.55 1.92
N LEU A 130 4.45 -7.68 1.89
CA LEU A 130 5.36 -6.54 1.78
C LEU A 130 5.11 -5.75 0.49
N LYS A 131 4.83 -6.45 -0.61
CA LYS A 131 4.55 -5.82 -1.90
C LYS A 131 3.35 -4.88 -1.84
N VAL A 132 2.28 -5.28 -1.15
CA VAL A 132 1.10 -4.43 -0.96
C VAL A 132 1.44 -3.22 -0.11
N CYS A 133 2.14 -3.42 1.01
CA CYS A 133 2.53 -2.34 1.90
C CYS A 133 3.45 -1.33 1.20
N GLN A 134 4.40 -1.79 0.41
CA GLN A 134 5.28 -0.92 -0.37
C GLN A 134 4.51 -0.14 -1.43
N ALA A 135 3.52 -0.77 -2.08
CA ALA A 135 2.69 -0.09 -3.06
C ALA A 135 1.92 1.07 -2.43
N LEU A 136 1.33 0.84 -1.25
CA LEU A 136 0.64 1.89 -0.50
C LEU A 136 1.59 3.03 -0.11
N TYR A 137 2.77 2.68 0.39
CA TYR A 137 3.79 3.66 0.75
C TYR A 137 4.17 4.54 -0.45
N LEU A 138 4.43 3.93 -1.61
CA LEU A 138 4.80 4.66 -2.81
C LEU A 138 3.67 5.55 -3.33
N LEU A 139 2.42 5.12 -3.20
CA LEU A 139 1.27 5.95 -3.57
C LEU A 139 1.18 7.20 -2.71
N PHE A 140 1.46 7.10 -1.40
CA PHE A 140 1.47 8.26 -0.52
C PHE A 140 2.56 9.27 -0.87
N LEU A 141 3.63 8.83 -1.53
CA LEU A 141 4.72 9.71 -1.98
C LEU A 141 4.48 10.33 -3.36
N ALA A 142 3.45 9.90 -4.04
CA ALA A 142 3.15 10.38 -5.40
C ALA A 142 2.64 11.82 -5.41
#